data_8c657a5bae0629804189569bae6c9d2b
#
_entry.id   8c657a5bae0629804189569bae6c9d2b
#
_cell.length_a   1.000
_cell.length_b   1.000
_cell.length_c   1.000
_cell.angle_alpha   90.00
_cell.angle_beta   90.00
_cell.angle_gamma   90.00
#
_symmetry.space_group_name_H-M   'P 1'
#
loop_
_entity.id
_entity.type
_entity.pdbx_description
1 polymer ?
#
loop_
_entity_poly.entity_id
_entity_poly.type
_entity_poly.pdbx_seq_one_letter_code
_entity_poly.pdbx_strand_id
1 'polypeptide(L)'
;EKLFQALEIPYQIVKMCSGDLGAPAARKYDLEAWMPGYGKYREVTSTSNTTDFQARRLNIRYKKKDGGLDFIHTLNGTAFAIGRMLITIIENYQQKDGTVKIPDVLQKYTKFKQISRGSAS
;
A
#
# COMPACT_ATOMS: atom_id res chain seq x y z
N GLU A 1 -2.27 -3.43 -6.41
CA GLU A 1 -1.65 -4.62 -7.01
C GLU A 1 -0.67 -4.27 -8.12
N LYS A 2 -1.09 -3.52 -9.16
CA LYS A 2 -0.24 -3.18 -10.32
C LYS A 2 1.15 -2.66 -9.93
N LEU A 3 1.26 -1.91 -8.85
CA LEU A 3 2.54 -1.39 -8.38
C LEU A 3 3.43 -2.49 -7.79
N PHE A 4 2.85 -3.43 -7.04
CA PHE A 4 3.59 -4.58 -6.51
C PHE A 4 4.04 -5.52 -7.62
N GLN A 5 3.18 -5.74 -8.62
CA GLN A 5 3.50 -6.52 -9.81
C GLN A 5 4.64 -5.88 -10.60
N ALA A 6 4.59 -4.56 -10.81
CA ALA A 6 5.66 -3.84 -11.49
C ALA A 6 6.98 -3.85 -10.72
N LEU A 7 6.92 -3.92 -9.39
CA LEU A 7 8.09 -4.06 -8.52
C LEU A 7 8.54 -5.51 -8.35
N GLU A 8 7.82 -6.49 -8.90
CA GLU A 8 8.11 -7.93 -8.76
C GLU A 8 8.27 -8.39 -7.29
N ILE A 9 7.55 -7.75 -6.38
CA ILE A 9 7.55 -8.08 -4.95
C ILE A 9 6.46 -9.10 -4.66
N PRO A 10 6.75 -10.23 -3.99
CA PRO A 10 5.73 -11.17 -3.55
C PRO A 10 4.76 -10.50 -2.58
N TYR A 11 3.46 -10.63 -2.82
CA TYR A 11 2.41 -10.04 -1.98
C TYR A 11 1.20 -10.95 -1.88
N GLN A 12 0.38 -10.67 -0.88
CA GLN A 12 -0.96 -11.24 -0.74
C GLN A 12 -1.98 -10.14 -0.44
N ILE A 13 -3.25 -10.42 -0.77
CA ILE A 13 -4.37 -9.53 -0.44
C ILE A 13 -5.17 -10.18 0.67
N VAL A 14 -5.37 -9.42 1.74
CA VAL A 14 -6.15 -9.86 2.90
C VAL A 14 -7.43 -9.03 2.96
N LYS A 15 -8.59 -9.71 2.92
CA LYS A 15 -9.86 -9.08 3.25
C LYS A 15 -10.03 -9.13 4.76
N MET A 16 -10.08 -7.96 5.38
CA MET A 16 -10.18 -7.85 6.82
C MET A 16 -11.52 -8.35 7.33
N CYS A 17 -11.48 -9.07 8.46
CA CYS A 17 -12.67 -9.51 9.17
C CYS A 17 -13.36 -8.33 9.88
N SER A 18 -14.62 -8.52 10.27
CA SER A 18 -15.42 -7.46 10.89
C SER A 18 -14.82 -6.90 12.18
N GLY A 19 -14.09 -7.72 12.94
CA GLY A 19 -13.43 -7.30 14.18
C GLY A 19 -12.28 -6.29 13.99
N ASP A 20 -11.68 -6.27 12.79
CA ASP A 20 -10.51 -5.43 12.47
C ASP A 20 -10.81 -4.31 11.47
N LEU A 21 -12.10 -4.10 11.12
CA LEU A 21 -12.48 -3.07 10.15
C LEU A 21 -12.26 -1.64 10.66
N GLY A 22 -12.43 -1.41 11.96
CA GLY A 22 -12.58 -0.07 12.52
C GLY A 22 -13.93 0.56 12.20
N ALA A 23 -14.34 1.56 12.99
CA ALA A 23 -15.68 2.15 12.95
C ALA A 23 -16.13 2.71 11.58
N PRO A 24 -15.27 3.36 10.75
CA PRO A 24 -15.72 3.95 9.49
C PRO A 24 -15.81 2.97 8.32
N ALA A 25 -15.18 1.81 8.39
CA ALA A 25 -15.04 0.93 7.24
C ALA A 25 -16.14 -0.12 7.15
N ALA A 26 -16.88 -0.13 6.03
CA ALA A 26 -17.81 -1.21 5.68
C ALA A 26 -17.09 -2.41 5.05
N ARG A 27 -15.92 -2.17 4.42
CA ARG A 27 -15.05 -3.19 3.83
C ARG A 27 -13.63 -2.66 3.78
N LYS A 28 -12.67 -3.53 4.09
CA LYS A 28 -11.25 -3.18 4.08
C LYS A 28 -10.44 -4.31 3.43
N TYR A 29 -9.46 -3.93 2.62
CA TYR A 29 -8.45 -4.81 2.06
C TYR A 29 -7.08 -4.25 2.37
N ASP A 30 -6.21 -5.13 2.84
CA ASP A 30 -4.80 -4.85 3.04
C ASP A 30 -3.98 -5.60 2.00
N LEU A 31 -2.96 -4.96 1.45
CA LEU A 31 -1.91 -5.66 0.72
C LEU A 31 -0.73 -5.83 1.66
N GLU A 32 -0.32 -7.07 1.79
CA GLU A 32 0.82 -7.48 2.58
C GLU A 32 1.93 -7.96 1.66
N ALA A 33 3.11 -7.39 1.82
CA ALA A 33 4.30 -7.82 1.09
C ALA A 33 5.11 -8.81 1.91
N TRP A 34 5.76 -9.74 1.24
CA TRP A 34 6.73 -10.63 1.87
C TRP A 34 7.94 -9.82 2.35
N MET A 35 8.30 -9.98 3.60
CA MET A 35 9.47 -9.37 4.20
C MET A 35 10.43 -10.47 4.70
N PRO A 36 11.50 -10.77 3.95
CA PRO A 36 12.45 -11.82 4.30
C PRO A 36 13.02 -11.73 5.70
N GLY A 37 13.35 -10.52 6.17
CA GLY A 37 13.89 -10.30 7.51
C GLY A 37 12.92 -10.67 8.65
N TYR A 38 11.61 -10.60 8.38
CA TYR A 38 10.57 -11.05 9.32
C TYR A 38 10.12 -12.50 9.05
N GLY A 39 10.45 -13.09 7.91
CA GLY A 39 9.97 -14.41 7.50
C GLY A 39 8.45 -14.50 7.34
N LYS A 40 7.77 -13.39 7.05
CA LYS A 40 6.30 -13.33 6.90
C LYS A 40 5.83 -12.15 6.05
N TYR A 41 4.57 -12.20 5.66
CA TYR A 41 3.87 -11.08 5.03
C TYR A 41 3.55 -9.99 6.07
N ARG A 42 3.68 -8.74 5.67
CA ARG A 42 3.37 -7.56 6.48
C ARG A 42 2.61 -6.54 5.66
N GLU A 43 1.62 -5.91 6.28
CA GLU A 43 0.84 -4.84 5.67
C GLU A 43 1.73 -3.70 5.20
N VAL A 44 1.61 -3.34 3.92
CA VAL A 44 2.30 -2.20 3.30
C VAL A 44 1.31 -1.14 2.82
N THR A 45 0.09 -1.56 2.49
CA THR A 45 -0.99 -0.66 2.09
C THR A 45 -2.33 -1.19 2.56
N SER A 46 -3.25 -0.28 2.83
CA SER A 46 -4.61 -0.57 3.24
C SER A 46 -5.59 0.29 2.46
N THR A 47 -6.73 -0.28 2.10
CA THR A 47 -7.82 0.43 1.43
C THR A 47 -9.16 0.07 2.05
N SER A 48 -10.01 1.07 2.25
CA SER A 48 -11.32 0.92 2.88
C SER A 48 -12.41 1.54 2.04
N ASN A 49 -13.55 0.87 1.97
CA ASN A 49 -14.82 1.48 1.57
C ASN A 49 -15.53 1.94 2.84
N THR A 50 -15.73 3.24 2.97
CA THR A 50 -16.34 3.86 4.16
C THR A 50 -17.81 4.22 3.93
N THR A 51 -18.37 3.82 2.79
CA THR A 51 -19.73 4.16 2.39
C THR A 51 -20.01 5.66 2.61
N ASP A 52 -21.09 6.03 3.26
CA ASP A 52 -21.47 7.41 3.55
C ASP A 52 -20.99 7.91 4.93
N PHE A 53 -20.22 7.10 5.67
CA PHE A 53 -19.82 7.42 7.05
C PHE A 53 -19.09 8.77 7.16
N GLN A 54 -18.12 9.02 6.29
CA GLN A 54 -17.36 10.28 6.28
C GLN A 54 -18.21 11.42 5.70
N ALA A 55 -18.96 11.14 4.65
CA ALA A 55 -19.79 12.13 3.99
C ALA A 55 -20.88 12.69 4.91
N ARG A 56 -21.49 11.87 5.76
CA ARG A 56 -22.46 12.32 6.78
C ARG A 56 -21.82 13.29 7.77
N ARG A 57 -20.61 13.02 8.25
CA ARG A 57 -19.91 13.86 9.21
C ARG A 57 -19.44 15.19 8.62
N LEU A 58 -19.02 15.17 7.36
CA LEU A 58 -18.55 16.34 6.62
C LEU A 58 -19.66 17.04 5.85
N ASN A 59 -20.90 16.50 5.88
CA ASN A 59 -22.06 16.98 5.13
C ASN A 59 -21.80 17.08 3.62
N ILE A 60 -21.05 16.13 3.05
CA ILE A 60 -20.74 16.08 1.63
C ILE A 60 -21.87 15.35 0.89
N ARG A 61 -22.57 16.09 0.02
CA ARG A 61 -23.75 15.60 -0.70
C ARG A 61 -23.59 15.77 -2.20
N TYR A 62 -24.32 14.99 -2.96
CA TYR A 62 -24.48 15.17 -4.40
C TYR A 62 -25.95 15.34 -4.75
N LYS A 63 -26.21 16.01 -5.88
CA LYS A 63 -27.56 16.19 -6.40
C LYS A 63 -27.90 15.00 -7.30
N LYS A 64 -28.97 14.30 -6.98
CA LYS A 64 -29.52 13.24 -7.82
C LYS A 64 -30.13 13.79 -9.12
N LYS A 65 -30.35 12.92 -10.08
CA LYS A 65 -31.02 13.27 -11.35
C LYS A 65 -32.45 13.76 -11.15
N ASP A 66 -33.14 13.28 -10.12
CA ASP A 66 -34.50 13.70 -9.71
C ASP A 66 -34.53 15.03 -8.93
N GLY A 67 -33.38 15.65 -8.69
CA GLY A 67 -33.23 16.89 -7.96
C GLY A 67 -33.03 16.71 -6.45
N GLY A 68 -33.20 15.51 -5.91
CA GLY A 68 -32.95 15.20 -4.50
C GLY A 68 -31.46 15.27 -4.13
N LEU A 69 -31.16 15.39 -2.83
CA LEU A 69 -29.80 15.34 -2.29
C LEU A 69 -29.54 14.01 -1.60
N ASP A 70 -28.34 13.47 -1.77
CA ASP A 70 -27.90 12.25 -1.06
C ASP A 70 -26.43 12.36 -0.66
N PHE A 71 -25.99 11.54 0.31
CA PHE A 71 -24.58 11.51 0.72
C PHE A 71 -23.76 10.71 -0.28
N ILE A 72 -22.56 11.19 -0.58
CA ILE A 72 -21.59 10.43 -1.38
C ILE A 72 -21.02 9.26 -0.58
N HIS A 73 -20.55 8.24 -1.29
CA HIS A 73 -19.68 7.21 -0.70
C HIS A 73 -18.23 7.60 -0.89
N THR A 74 -17.41 7.30 0.11
CA THR A 74 -15.98 7.59 0.05
C THR A 74 -15.15 6.32 0.15
N LEU A 75 -14.01 6.35 -0.52
CA LEU A 75 -12.95 5.37 -0.40
C LEU A 75 -11.78 6.01 0.33
N ASN A 76 -11.12 5.24 1.16
CA ASN A 76 -9.92 5.66 1.87
C ASN A 76 -8.80 4.67 1.56
N GLY A 77 -7.57 5.15 1.36
CA GLY A 77 -6.46 4.25 1.11
C GLY A 77 -5.12 4.96 1.10
N THR A 78 -4.11 4.21 1.47
CA THR A 78 -2.70 4.58 1.38
C THR A 78 -2.08 3.77 0.25
N ALA A 79 -1.45 4.42 -0.73
CA ALA A 79 -0.79 3.69 -1.81
C ALA A 79 0.38 2.85 -1.27
N PHE A 80 1.24 3.46 -0.42
CA PHE A 80 2.32 2.78 0.28
C PHE A 80 2.59 3.42 1.65
N ALA A 81 2.79 2.57 2.67
CA ALA A 81 3.47 2.95 3.90
C ALA A 81 4.97 3.08 3.56
N ILE A 82 5.46 4.31 3.32
CA ILE A 82 6.79 4.58 2.72
C ILE A 82 7.90 3.80 3.42
N GLY A 83 8.01 3.86 4.75
CA GLY A 83 9.06 3.17 5.50
C GLY A 83 9.00 1.65 5.31
N ARG A 84 7.82 1.04 5.40
CA ARG A 84 7.66 -0.41 5.18
C ARG A 84 7.97 -0.81 3.75
N MET A 85 7.58 0.01 2.77
CA MET A 85 7.85 -0.26 1.36
C MET A 85 9.35 -0.18 1.05
N LEU A 86 10.07 0.77 1.65
CA LEU A 86 11.54 0.83 1.53
C LEU A 86 12.20 -0.41 2.10
N ILE A 87 11.80 -0.86 3.30
CA ILE A 87 12.30 -2.10 3.89
C ILE A 87 12.00 -3.29 2.97
N THR A 88 10.77 -3.38 2.47
CA THR A 88 10.34 -4.45 1.57
C THR A 88 11.21 -4.51 0.31
N ILE A 89 11.48 -3.37 -0.34
CA ILE A 89 12.33 -3.31 -1.52
C ILE A 89 13.76 -3.72 -1.17
N ILE A 90 14.34 -3.15 -0.13
CA ILE A 90 15.72 -3.45 0.27
C ILE A 90 15.88 -4.94 0.55
N GLU A 91 15.02 -5.53 1.36
CA GLU A 91 15.12 -6.94 1.75
C GLU A 91 14.91 -7.90 0.57
N ASN A 92 13.95 -7.62 -0.32
CA ASN A 92 13.68 -8.50 -1.48
C ASN A 92 14.73 -8.37 -2.59
N TYR A 93 15.43 -7.25 -2.67
CA TYR A 93 16.41 -6.97 -3.72
C TYR A 93 17.86 -7.00 -3.24
N GLN A 94 18.10 -7.35 -1.97
CA GLN A 94 19.44 -7.54 -1.43
C GLN A 94 20.13 -8.73 -2.10
N GLN A 95 21.38 -8.53 -2.49
CA GLN A 95 22.21 -9.54 -3.13
C GLN A 95 23.11 -10.23 -2.09
N LYS A 96 23.69 -11.37 -2.48
CA LYS A 96 24.59 -12.16 -1.61
C LYS A 96 25.83 -11.38 -1.16
N ASP A 97 26.29 -10.43 -1.95
CA ASP A 97 27.43 -9.55 -1.63
C ASP A 97 27.06 -8.36 -0.73
N GLY A 98 25.79 -8.26 -0.34
CA GLY A 98 25.27 -7.19 0.51
C GLY A 98 24.89 -5.91 -0.25
N THR A 99 24.98 -5.90 -1.58
CA THR A 99 24.45 -4.82 -2.40
C THR A 99 22.94 -4.93 -2.55
N VAL A 100 22.26 -3.87 -2.97
CA VAL A 100 20.81 -3.88 -3.22
C VAL A 100 20.57 -3.48 -4.68
N LYS A 101 20.05 -4.40 -5.49
CA LYS A 101 19.61 -4.07 -6.86
C LYS A 101 18.39 -3.13 -6.79
N ILE A 102 18.37 -2.10 -7.62
CA ILE A 102 17.18 -1.26 -7.77
C ILE A 102 16.21 -1.96 -8.73
N PRO A 103 14.92 -2.14 -8.35
CA PRO A 103 13.91 -2.65 -9.27
C PRO A 103 13.92 -1.90 -10.60
N ASP A 104 13.84 -2.61 -11.72
CA ASP A 104 14.02 -2.03 -13.05
C ASP A 104 13.06 -0.86 -13.32
N VAL A 105 11.81 -0.97 -12.83
CA VAL A 105 10.80 0.08 -12.93
C VAL A 105 11.19 1.38 -12.20
N LEU A 106 12.06 1.31 -11.20
CA LEU A 106 12.51 2.47 -10.41
C LEU A 106 13.79 3.11 -10.94
N GLN A 107 14.58 2.41 -11.77
CA GLN A 107 15.88 2.89 -12.23
C GLN A 107 15.81 4.20 -13.01
N LYS A 108 14.70 4.46 -13.72
CA LYS A 108 14.46 5.73 -14.42
C LYS A 108 14.31 6.93 -13.45
N TYR A 109 13.92 6.68 -12.20
CA TYR A 109 13.77 7.72 -11.18
C TYR A 109 15.03 7.89 -10.35
N THR A 110 15.68 6.79 -9.95
CA THR A 110 16.88 6.82 -9.10
C THR A 110 18.12 7.24 -9.87
N LYS A 111 18.16 7.01 -11.18
CA LYS A 111 19.34 7.24 -12.07
C LYS A 111 20.55 6.35 -11.72
N PHE A 112 20.39 5.39 -10.83
CA PHE A 112 21.38 4.35 -10.53
C PHE A 112 20.67 2.98 -10.45
N LYS A 113 21.44 1.91 -10.65
CA LYS A 113 20.92 0.53 -10.77
C LYS A 113 21.11 -0.29 -9.50
N GLN A 114 21.98 0.17 -8.60
CA GLN A 114 22.40 -0.58 -7.43
C GLN A 114 22.85 0.34 -6.32
N ILE A 115 22.57 -0.04 -5.10
CA ILE A 115 23.15 0.55 -3.89
C ILE A 115 24.32 -0.34 -3.48
N SER A 116 25.53 0.24 -3.42
CA SER A 116 26.72 -0.49 -2.98
C SER A 116 26.75 -0.60 -1.45
N ARG A 117 27.38 -1.67 -0.98
CA ARG A 117 27.75 -1.76 0.43
C ARG A 117 28.76 -0.64 0.73
N GLY A 118 28.45 0.22 1.70
CA GLY A 118 29.41 1.21 2.16
C GLY A 118 30.70 0.54 2.59
N SER A 119 31.86 1.08 2.18
CA SER A 119 33.14 0.68 2.78
C SER A 119 33.05 1.04 4.26
N ALA A 120 33.12 0.04 5.13
CA ALA A 120 33.34 0.26 6.55
C ALA A 120 34.72 0.96 6.64
N SER A 121 34.70 2.27 6.92
CA SER A 121 35.91 3.03 7.31
C SER A 121 36.22 2.77 8.77
#